data_abd88dff86112eafc282848994abfdd8
#
_entry.id   abd88dff86112eafc282848994abfdd8
#
_cell.length_a   1.000
_cell.length_b   1.000
_cell.length_c   1.000
_cell.angle_alpha   90.00
_cell.angle_beta   90.00
_cell.angle_gamma   90.00
#
_symmetry.space_group_name_H-M   'P 1'
#
loop_
_entity.id
_entity.type
_entity.pdbx_description
1 polymer ?
#
loop_
_entity_poly.entity_id
_entity_poly.type
_entity_poly.pdbx_seq_one_letter_code
_entity_poly.pdbx_strand_id
1 'polypeptide(L)'
;MKKILLMLVVLFTMSTNVFADGLTATLQQGDVMTPFYGVNAFKEAYDAAQDGAIITLSSGKFNDVSTISKQITITGASAFFADNSERTILESTTIAANNIKIEGIYFLKTVTLGTSTLSRIENCTLKRCQIGSSLYSNHIHENTLVDQCAIPSVQAMEKSKNFCIKNSTIDHFYGMNSATNIAYISNCVVWKFVCYVSNTYYSLPYAIYKNNYLGIYKSDDSKKYFTLDSPSEYYNNVFCPSYMKRDYEDSDPYSFIEYVTINYGSGCANNDNIKGNQKFEKLLEQPAHPIDAPLGSDGTVVGPYGGTGFSEYPAIPRIISKSIDSNSNAEGKINVKITVKAEQ
;
A
#
# COMPACT_ATOMS: atom_id res chain seq x y z
N MET A 1 4.59 -13.83 28.63
CA MET A 1 5.34 -12.87 29.47
C MET A 1 6.87 -12.95 29.29
N LYS A 2 7.52 -14.11 29.41
CA LYS A 2 9.01 -14.22 29.26
C LYS A 2 9.51 -13.75 27.87
N LYS A 3 8.80 -14.03 26.76
CA LYS A 3 9.20 -13.61 25.38
C LYS A 3 9.10 -12.10 25.16
N ILE A 4 8.11 -11.43 25.76
CA ILE A 4 7.95 -9.99 25.69
C ILE A 4 9.05 -9.27 26.49
N LEU A 5 9.43 -9.84 27.62
CA LEU A 5 10.50 -9.30 28.46
C LEU A 5 11.87 -9.42 27.75
N LEU A 6 12.12 -10.51 27.02
CA LEU A 6 13.35 -10.71 26.26
C LEU A 6 13.44 -9.70 25.07
N MET A 7 12.32 -9.43 24.40
CA MET A 7 12.23 -8.43 23.34
C MET A 7 12.48 -7.00 23.87
N LEU A 8 12.01 -6.70 25.08
CA LEU A 8 12.26 -5.43 25.76
C LEU A 8 13.71 -5.26 26.16
N VAL A 9 14.38 -6.34 26.64
CA VAL A 9 15.79 -6.32 27.05
C VAL A 9 16.71 -6.15 25.83
N VAL A 10 16.41 -6.76 24.70
CA VAL A 10 17.18 -6.58 23.44
C VAL A 10 17.03 -5.15 22.92
N LEU A 11 15.83 -4.55 22.99
CA LEU A 11 15.65 -3.12 22.67
C LEU A 11 16.50 -2.21 23.61
N PHE A 12 16.68 -2.61 24.87
CA PHE A 12 17.42 -1.81 25.86
C PHE A 12 18.94 -1.89 25.70
N THR A 13 19.47 -3.05 25.30
CA THR A 13 20.93 -3.20 25.06
C THR A 13 21.38 -2.52 23.78
N MET A 14 20.47 -2.27 22.82
CA MET A 14 20.77 -1.50 21.61
C MET A 14 20.83 0.00 21.83
N SER A 15 20.33 0.51 22.98
CA SER A 15 20.19 1.96 23.20
C SER A 15 21.46 2.69 23.64
N THR A 16 22.56 2.00 23.94
CA THR A 16 23.72 2.64 24.55
C THR A 16 24.75 3.19 23.56
N ASN A 17 24.64 2.89 22.25
CA ASN A 17 25.56 3.37 21.22
C ASN A 17 24.91 3.96 19.94
N VAL A 18 23.60 4.19 19.93
CA VAL A 18 22.83 4.49 18.70
C VAL A 18 22.29 5.92 18.66
N PHE A 19 22.91 6.86 19.33
CA PHE A 19 22.42 8.25 19.34
C PHE A 19 23.12 9.19 18.36
N ALA A 20 23.81 8.64 17.36
CA ALA A 20 24.28 9.41 16.21
C ALA A 20 23.88 8.69 14.93
N ASP A 21 22.87 9.18 14.23
CA ASP A 21 22.53 8.89 12.81
C ASP A 21 22.39 7.41 12.36
N GLY A 22 21.90 6.52 13.24
CA GLY A 22 22.06 5.10 13.03
C GLY A 22 20.87 4.39 12.39
N LEU A 23 20.85 4.26 11.06
CA LEU A 23 20.01 3.26 10.38
C LEU A 23 20.29 1.87 10.97
N THR A 24 19.26 1.16 11.32
CA THR A 24 19.38 -0.17 11.94
C THR A 24 18.48 -1.17 11.23
N ALA A 25 19.03 -2.32 10.88
CA ALA A 25 18.27 -3.51 10.49
C ALA A 25 18.47 -4.60 11.52
N THR A 26 17.39 -5.20 12.02
CA THR A 26 17.46 -6.34 12.94
C THR A 26 16.98 -7.59 12.20
N LEU A 27 17.86 -8.56 12.08
CA LEU A 27 17.56 -9.88 11.56
C LEU A 27 17.13 -10.79 12.71
N GLN A 28 15.95 -11.37 12.61
CA GLN A 28 15.47 -12.42 13.49
C GLN A 28 15.41 -13.75 12.74
N GLN A 29 16.12 -14.75 13.26
CA GLN A 29 16.09 -16.14 12.80
C GLN A 29 15.80 -17.06 13.98
N GLY A 30 14.58 -17.61 14.04
CA GLY A 30 14.10 -18.29 15.23
C GLY A 30 14.08 -17.35 16.45
N ASP A 31 14.79 -17.72 17.51
CA ASP A 31 14.90 -16.92 18.73
C ASP A 31 16.15 -15.99 18.73
N VAL A 32 16.98 -16.03 17.69
CA VAL A 32 18.20 -15.21 17.58
C VAL A 32 17.91 -13.90 16.87
N MET A 33 18.34 -12.80 17.47
CA MET A 33 18.28 -11.47 16.89
C MET A 33 19.68 -10.91 16.68
N THR A 34 19.97 -10.45 15.45
CA THR A 34 21.26 -9.88 15.06
C THR A 34 21.05 -8.49 14.50
N PRO A 35 21.60 -7.44 15.11
CA PRO A 35 21.54 -6.08 14.60
C PRO A 35 22.63 -5.80 13.56
N PHE A 36 22.29 -5.00 12.56
CA PHE A 36 23.18 -4.43 11.55
C PHE A 36 22.99 -2.91 11.54
N TYR A 37 24.03 -2.14 11.22
CA TYR A 37 24.04 -0.70 11.34
C TYR A 37 24.48 0.01 10.07
N GLY A 38 23.94 1.21 9.83
CA GLY A 38 24.30 2.07 8.70
C GLY A 38 23.48 1.80 7.46
N VAL A 39 23.82 2.51 6.37
CA VAL A 39 23.06 2.52 5.12
C VAL A 39 22.98 1.15 4.44
N ASN A 40 23.95 0.27 4.70
CA ASN A 40 24.01 -1.10 4.17
C ASN A 40 23.35 -2.13 5.09
N ALA A 41 22.86 -1.73 6.25
CA ALA A 41 22.33 -2.64 7.27
C ALA A 41 21.25 -3.58 6.72
N PHE A 42 20.36 -3.07 5.85
CA PHE A 42 19.35 -3.92 5.19
C PHE A 42 19.98 -4.98 4.32
N LYS A 43 20.95 -4.61 3.47
CA LYS A 43 21.64 -5.55 2.59
C LYS A 43 22.40 -6.61 3.39
N GLU A 44 23.11 -6.23 4.43
CA GLU A 44 23.87 -7.13 5.29
C GLU A 44 22.95 -8.11 6.05
N ALA A 45 21.84 -7.60 6.61
CA ALA A 45 20.82 -8.42 7.23
C ALA A 45 20.20 -9.43 6.24
N TYR A 46 19.90 -8.97 5.02
CA TYR A 46 19.37 -9.81 3.96
C TYR A 46 20.36 -10.89 3.52
N ASP A 47 21.63 -10.54 3.33
CA ASP A 47 22.66 -11.48 2.93
C ASP A 47 22.83 -12.61 3.98
N ALA A 48 22.74 -12.27 5.28
CA ALA A 48 22.78 -13.21 6.40
C ALA A 48 21.48 -14.00 6.62
N ALA A 49 20.34 -13.52 6.09
CA ALA A 49 19.03 -14.14 6.31
C ALA A 49 18.91 -15.50 5.62
N GLN A 50 18.13 -16.39 6.24
CA GLN A 50 17.64 -17.65 5.65
C GLN A 50 16.12 -17.53 5.39
N ASP A 51 15.57 -18.49 4.66
CA ASP A 51 14.12 -18.58 4.47
C ASP A 51 13.39 -18.66 5.82
N GLY A 52 12.29 -17.94 5.94
CA GLY A 52 11.54 -17.80 7.18
C GLY A 52 12.02 -16.69 8.12
N ALA A 53 13.12 -16.00 7.79
CA ALA A 53 13.65 -14.91 8.61
C ALA A 53 12.73 -13.67 8.59
N ILE A 54 12.87 -12.86 9.64
CA ILE A 54 12.22 -11.55 9.75
C ILE A 54 13.30 -10.48 9.82
N ILE A 55 13.21 -9.46 8.95
CA ILE A 55 14.07 -8.28 8.98
C ILE A 55 13.22 -7.07 9.37
N THR A 56 13.59 -6.43 10.47
CA THR A 56 12.94 -5.18 10.92
C THR A 56 13.89 -4.02 10.67
N LEU A 57 13.38 -2.99 9.99
CA LEU A 57 14.14 -1.79 9.60
C LEU A 57 13.69 -0.60 10.44
N SER A 58 14.64 0.21 10.90
CA SER A 58 14.35 1.53 11.45
C SER A 58 13.84 2.49 10.38
N SER A 59 13.40 3.67 10.79
CA SER A 59 13.22 4.78 9.85
C SER A 59 14.54 5.20 9.20
N GLY A 60 14.43 5.81 8.02
CA GLY A 60 15.51 6.31 7.20
C GLY A 60 15.67 5.60 5.85
N LYS A 61 16.60 6.07 5.02
CA LYS A 61 16.84 5.52 3.68
C LYS A 61 17.99 4.52 3.70
N PHE A 62 17.69 3.27 3.35
CA PHE A 62 18.66 2.19 3.23
C PHE A 62 19.10 1.99 1.77
N ASN A 63 20.28 1.40 1.57
CA ASN A 63 20.66 0.83 0.29
C ASN A 63 19.82 -0.41 0.00
N ASP A 64 19.39 -0.54 -1.26
CA ASP A 64 18.45 -1.57 -1.67
C ASP A 64 19.05 -2.98 -1.72
N VAL A 65 18.17 -3.94 -1.55
CA VAL A 65 18.29 -5.28 -2.10
C VAL A 65 17.48 -5.28 -3.40
N SER A 66 18.16 -5.29 -4.54
CA SER A 66 17.53 -5.19 -5.86
C SER A 66 16.57 -6.34 -6.14
N THR A 67 16.86 -7.53 -5.61
CA THR A 67 16.03 -8.74 -5.80
C THR A 67 15.91 -9.52 -4.50
N ILE A 68 14.68 -9.66 -4.02
CA ILE A 68 14.34 -10.47 -2.84
C ILE A 68 14.01 -11.87 -3.33
N SER A 69 14.96 -12.80 -3.19
CA SER A 69 14.88 -14.19 -3.62
C SER A 69 14.75 -15.20 -2.47
N LYS A 70 14.65 -14.72 -1.24
CA LYS A 70 14.46 -15.51 -0.03
C LYS A 70 13.04 -15.35 0.49
N GLN A 71 12.46 -16.42 1.06
CA GLN A 71 11.12 -16.37 1.69
C GLN A 71 11.20 -15.70 3.05
N ILE A 72 11.07 -14.38 3.10
CA ILE A 72 11.26 -13.58 4.30
C ILE A 72 10.12 -12.59 4.55
N THR A 73 10.05 -12.13 5.80
CA THR A 73 9.22 -10.96 6.18
C THR A 73 10.12 -9.75 6.37
N ILE A 74 9.76 -8.62 5.77
CA ILE A 74 10.45 -7.34 5.92
C ILE A 74 9.46 -6.34 6.51
N THR A 75 9.81 -5.71 7.62
CA THR A 75 8.96 -4.72 8.28
C THR A 75 9.72 -3.42 8.48
N GLY A 76 9.20 -2.33 7.96
CA GLY A 76 9.70 -0.98 8.19
C GLY A 76 8.97 -0.26 9.31
N ALA A 77 9.46 0.92 9.68
CA ALA A 77 8.86 1.76 10.71
C ALA A 77 7.51 2.34 10.26
N SER A 78 7.44 2.87 9.05
CA SER A 78 6.22 3.33 8.36
C SER A 78 6.55 3.76 6.92
N ALA A 79 5.52 3.78 6.07
CA ALA A 79 5.60 4.35 4.72
C ALA A 79 4.92 5.73 4.62
N PHE A 80 4.07 6.12 5.58
CA PHE A 80 3.08 7.20 5.43
C PHE A 80 3.32 8.45 6.27
N PHE A 81 4.36 8.53 7.08
CA PHE A 81 4.64 9.75 7.83
C PHE A 81 4.96 10.92 6.90
N ALA A 82 4.51 12.11 7.28
CA ALA A 82 4.78 13.33 6.52
C ALA A 82 6.28 13.65 6.47
N ASP A 83 7.02 13.37 7.56
CA ASP A 83 8.46 13.53 7.62
C ASP A 83 9.16 12.27 7.10
N ASN A 84 9.99 12.42 6.07
CA ASN A 84 10.79 11.34 5.51
C ASN A 84 11.77 10.73 6.52
N SER A 85 12.17 11.46 7.56
CA SER A 85 13.03 10.95 8.63
C SER A 85 12.34 9.86 9.48
N GLU A 86 11.01 9.81 9.45
CA GLU A 86 10.21 8.82 10.17
C GLU A 86 9.79 7.63 9.30
N ARG A 87 10.06 7.68 7.98
CA ARG A 87 9.75 6.59 7.04
C ARG A 87 10.91 5.62 6.89
N THR A 88 10.59 4.36 6.66
CA THR A 88 11.57 3.42 6.09
C THR A 88 11.53 3.53 4.58
N ILE A 89 12.64 3.89 3.97
CA ILE A 89 12.72 4.22 2.55
C ILE A 89 13.67 3.25 1.83
N LEU A 90 13.16 2.64 0.77
CA LEU A 90 13.92 1.87 -0.21
C LEU A 90 13.75 2.49 -1.61
N GLU A 91 14.69 2.27 -2.52
CA GLU A 91 14.59 2.82 -3.88
C GLU A 91 13.57 2.01 -4.71
N SER A 92 13.83 0.71 -4.87
CA SER A 92 13.00 -0.22 -5.64
C SER A 92 13.31 -1.65 -5.24
N THR A 93 12.47 -2.62 -5.63
CA THR A 93 12.80 -4.03 -5.44
C THR A 93 12.08 -4.92 -6.43
N THR A 94 12.66 -6.08 -6.71
CA THR A 94 12.02 -7.19 -7.41
C THR A 94 11.75 -8.33 -6.44
N ILE A 95 10.50 -8.74 -6.31
CA ILE A 95 10.10 -9.89 -5.50
C ILE A 95 10.24 -11.14 -6.37
N ALA A 96 11.14 -12.04 -5.97
CA ALA A 96 11.54 -13.21 -6.73
C ALA A 96 11.49 -14.50 -5.89
N ALA A 97 10.68 -14.54 -4.85
CA ALA A 97 10.44 -15.75 -4.05
C ALA A 97 8.98 -15.82 -3.60
N ASN A 98 8.56 -17.00 -3.16
CA ASN A 98 7.24 -17.23 -2.57
C ASN A 98 7.19 -16.79 -1.11
N ASN A 99 5.96 -16.63 -0.57
CA ASN A 99 5.71 -16.38 0.84
C ASN A 99 6.41 -15.12 1.39
N ILE A 100 6.59 -14.11 0.54
CA ILE A 100 7.16 -12.82 0.93
C ILE A 100 6.10 -11.95 1.58
N LYS A 101 6.47 -11.34 2.71
CA LYS A 101 5.66 -10.31 3.34
C LYS A 101 6.48 -9.05 3.53
N ILE A 102 6.00 -7.92 2.99
CA ILE A 102 6.61 -6.60 3.14
C ILE A 102 5.59 -5.67 3.77
N GLU A 103 5.98 -4.97 4.83
CA GLU A 103 5.08 -4.08 5.56
C GLU A 103 5.78 -2.77 5.94
N GLY A 104 5.08 -1.63 5.80
CA GLY A 104 5.51 -0.34 6.34
C GLY A 104 6.71 0.28 5.63
N ILE A 105 6.86 0.09 4.31
CA ILE A 105 8.00 0.57 3.53
C ILE A 105 7.54 1.53 2.43
N TYR A 106 8.23 2.64 2.29
CA TYR A 106 8.11 3.54 1.15
C TYR A 106 9.16 3.20 0.10
N PHE A 107 8.71 2.69 -1.04
CA PHE A 107 9.51 2.48 -2.23
C PHE A 107 9.46 3.74 -3.10
N LEU A 108 10.59 4.37 -3.36
CA LEU A 108 10.66 5.58 -4.18
C LEU A 108 10.29 5.33 -5.65
N LYS A 109 10.50 4.11 -6.14
CA LYS A 109 10.25 3.70 -7.52
C LYS A 109 9.31 2.50 -7.60
N THR A 110 9.61 1.58 -8.51
CA THR A 110 8.79 0.41 -8.84
C THR A 110 9.06 -0.77 -7.90
N VAL A 111 7.99 -1.45 -7.53
CA VAL A 111 8.04 -2.81 -6.99
C VAL A 111 7.63 -3.77 -8.10
N THR A 112 8.51 -4.72 -8.45
CA THR A 112 8.28 -5.70 -9.51
C THR A 112 7.98 -7.07 -8.91
N LEU A 113 6.90 -7.72 -9.37
CA LEU A 113 6.55 -9.08 -9.02
C LEU A 113 7.07 -10.05 -10.09
N GLY A 114 8.03 -10.90 -9.70
CA GLY A 114 8.65 -11.89 -10.56
C GLY A 114 9.86 -11.40 -11.34
N THR A 115 10.60 -12.36 -11.85
CA THR A 115 11.73 -12.16 -12.77
C THR A 115 11.52 -12.99 -14.03
N SER A 116 12.23 -12.65 -15.11
CA SER A 116 12.13 -13.40 -16.38
C SER A 116 12.49 -14.91 -16.25
N THR A 117 13.16 -15.28 -15.18
CA THR A 117 13.61 -16.66 -14.91
C THR A 117 12.66 -17.46 -14.00
N LEU A 118 11.76 -16.78 -13.30
CA LEU A 118 10.78 -17.44 -12.43
C LEU A 118 9.48 -17.68 -13.18
N SER A 119 9.03 -18.92 -13.21
CA SER A 119 7.77 -19.28 -13.86
C SER A 119 6.54 -18.80 -13.07
N ARG A 120 6.66 -18.64 -11.74
CA ARG A 120 5.55 -18.27 -10.86
C ARG A 120 6.04 -17.81 -9.51
N ILE A 121 5.34 -16.85 -8.91
CA ILE A 121 5.45 -16.46 -7.49
C ILE A 121 4.09 -16.64 -6.79
N GLU A 122 4.13 -17.02 -5.50
CA GLU A 122 2.93 -17.31 -4.73
C GLU A 122 2.97 -16.67 -3.35
N ASN A 123 1.77 -16.33 -2.83
CA ASN A 123 1.56 -15.90 -1.45
C ASN A 123 2.37 -14.65 -1.06
N CYS A 124 2.42 -13.65 -1.94
CA CYS A 124 3.07 -12.38 -1.64
C CYS A 124 2.11 -11.42 -0.97
N THR A 125 2.58 -10.70 0.04
CA THR A 125 1.83 -9.66 0.72
C THR A 125 2.62 -8.36 0.75
N LEU A 126 1.99 -7.28 0.26
CA LEU A 126 2.42 -5.90 0.47
C LEU A 126 1.39 -5.25 1.39
N LYS A 127 1.83 -4.78 2.54
CA LYS A 127 0.92 -4.17 3.52
C LYS A 127 1.45 -2.84 4.02
N ARG A 128 0.60 -1.84 4.10
CA ARG A 128 0.97 -0.50 4.57
C ARG A 128 2.21 0.06 3.87
N CYS A 129 2.32 -0.19 2.56
CA CYS A 129 3.42 0.29 1.74
C CYS A 129 2.98 1.48 0.87
N GLN A 130 3.90 2.41 0.67
CA GLN A 130 3.76 3.42 -0.37
C GLN A 130 4.71 3.07 -1.52
N ILE A 131 4.22 3.14 -2.75
CA ILE A 131 5.01 2.90 -3.96
C ILE A 131 5.03 4.22 -4.74
N GLY A 132 6.21 4.75 -5.03
CA GLY A 132 6.35 6.07 -5.67
C GLY A 132 6.10 6.04 -7.19
N SER A 133 6.16 4.86 -7.83
CA SER A 133 5.94 4.72 -9.27
C SER A 133 4.89 3.67 -9.59
N SER A 134 5.26 2.40 -9.61
CA SER A 134 4.32 1.34 -10.01
C SER A 134 4.52 0.03 -9.25
N LEU A 135 3.43 -0.69 -9.07
CA LEU A 135 3.44 -2.12 -8.83
C LEU A 135 3.31 -2.82 -10.18
N TYR A 136 4.36 -3.50 -10.61
CA TYR A 136 4.48 -4.05 -11.94
C TYR A 136 4.67 -5.56 -11.91
N SER A 137 4.01 -6.30 -12.80
CA SER A 137 4.27 -7.71 -12.99
C SER A 137 4.11 -8.09 -14.47
N ASN A 138 5.04 -8.87 -14.98
CA ASN A 138 4.93 -9.49 -16.29
C ASN A 138 4.97 -11.03 -16.20
N HIS A 139 4.83 -11.57 -14.99
CA HIS A 139 4.92 -12.99 -14.70
C HIS A 139 3.68 -13.52 -14.00
N ILE A 140 3.54 -14.85 -13.96
CA ILE A 140 2.46 -15.50 -13.21
C ILE A 140 2.70 -15.27 -11.72
N HIS A 141 1.70 -14.68 -11.05
CA HIS A 141 1.68 -14.65 -9.59
C HIS A 141 0.30 -15.07 -9.06
N GLU A 142 0.30 -15.72 -7.92
CA GLU A 142 -0.90 -16.28 -7.30
C GLU A 142 -1.00 -15.87 -5.84
N ASN A 143 -2.24 -15.65 -5.37
CA ASN A 143 -2.52 -15.29 -3.98
C ASN A 143 -1.72 -14.05 -3.52
N THR A 144 -1.61 -13.03 -4.37
CA THR A 144 -0.95 -11.78 -4.00
C THR A 144 -1.95 -10.84 -3.35
N LEU A 145 -1.61 -10.40 -2.15
CA LEU A 145 -2.39 -9.44 -1.38
C LEU A 145 -1.68 -8.08 -1.31
N VAL A 146 -2.40 -7.04 -1.67
CA VAL A 146 -2.02 -5.64 -1.45
C VAL A 146 -3.03 -5.03 -0.50
N ASP A 147 -2.59 -4.64 0.69
CA ASP A 147 -3.48 -4.18 1.76
C ASP A 147 -2.98 -2.87 2.35
N GLN A 148 -3.86 -1.86 2.43
CA GLN A 148 -3.54 -0.56 3.04
C GLN A 148 -2.33 0.12 2.38
N CYS A 149 -2.26 0.08 1.05
CA CYS A 149 -1.15 0.65 0.28
C CYS A 149 -1.57 1.89 -0.51
N ALA A 150 -0.57 2.73 -0.86
CA ALA A 150 -0.74 3.83 -1.81
C ALA A 150 0.13 3.57 -3.04
N ILE A 151 -0.51 3.47 -4.22
CA ILE A 151 0.14 3.01 -5.45
C ILE A 151 -0.29 3.89 -6.62
N PRO A 152 0.61 4.66 -7.25
CA PRO A 152 0.26 5.46 -8.42
C PRO A 152 -0.20 4.60 -9.59
N SER A 153 0.41 3.45 -9.80
CA SER A 153 0.07 2.61 -10.96
C SER A 153 0.22 1.13 -10.65
N VAL A 154 -0.79 0.34 -11.05
CA VAL A 154 -0.76 -1.12 -11.04
C VAL A 154 -0.74 -1.57 -12.48
N GLN A 155 0.29 -2.34 -12.89
CA GLN A 155 0.57 -2.63 -14.30
C GLN A 155 0.85 -4.11 -14.55
N ALA A 156 0.45 -4.55 -15.76
CA ALA A 156 0.82 -5.84 -16.34
C ALA A 156 0.43 -7.05 -15.46
N MET A 157 -0.80 -7.04 -14.92
CA MET A 157 -1.31 -8.09 -14.02
C MET A 157 -2.12 -9.18 -14.77
N GLU A 158 -1.98 -9.31 -16.09
CA GLU A 158 -2.80 -10.21 -16.95
C GLU A 158 -2.67 -11.68 -16.56
N LYS A 159 -1.53 -12.04 -15.97
CA LYS A 159 -1.23 -13.42 -15.55
C LYS A 159 -1.46 -13.66 -14.05
N SER A 160 -2.06 -12.68 -13.36
CA SER A 160 -2.33 -12.82 -11.93
C SER A 160 -3.49 -13.78 -11.67
N LYS A 161 -3.42 -14.51 -10.57
CA LYS A 161 -4.51 -15.35 -10.07
C LYS A 161 -4.72 -15.10 -8.60
N ASN A 162 -5.99 -14.92 -8.17
CA ASN A 162 -6.34 -14.53 -6.81
C ASN A 162 -5.60 -13.25 -6.37
N PHE A 163 -5.49 -12.27 -7.26
CA PHE A 163 -4.91 -10.97 -6.93
C PHE A 163 -5.94 -10.15 -6.17
N CYS A 164 -5.58 -9.71 -4.99
CA CYS A 164 -6.46 -8.94 -4.12
C CYS A 164 -5.82 -7.60 -3.76
N ILE A 165 -6.55 -6.51 -3.97
CA ILE A 165 -6.22 -5.18 -3.43
C ILE A 165 -7.35 -4.74 -2.53
N LYS A 166 -7.01 -4.34 -1.31
CA LYS A 166 -8.01 -3.81 -0.38
C LYS A 166 -7.49 -2.65 0.44
N ASN A 167 -8.43 -1.83 0.93
CA ASN A 167 -8.14 -0.67 1.78
C ASN A 167 -6.99 0.21 1.26
N SER A 168 -6.90 0.40 -0.06
CA SER A 168 -5.74 1.01 -0.73
C SER A 168 -6.15 2.16 -1.64
N THR A 169 -5.19 3.04 -1.94
CA THR A 169 -5.35 4.11 -2.92
C THR A 169 -4.55 3.79 -4.18
N ILE A 170 -5.18 3.93 -5.35
CA ILE A 170 -4.60 3.61 -6.65
C ILE A 170 -4.93 4.74 -7.61
N ASP A 171 -3.93 5.28 -8.33
CA ASP A 171 -4.22 6.26 -9.35
C ASP A 171 -4.69 5.60 -10.65
N HIS A 172 -3.95 4.60 -11.16
CA HIS A 172 -4.27 3.94 -12.42
C HIS A 172 -4.11 2.42 -12.37
N PHE A 173 -4.92 1.73 -13.20
CA PHE A 173 -4.66 0.37 -13.63
C PHE A 173 -4.27 0.33 -15.10
N TYR A 174 -3.23 -0.45 -15.45
CA TYR A 174 -2.82 -0.69 -16.83
C TYR A 174 -2.66 -2.19 -17.09
N GLY A 175 -3.16 -2.66 -18.26
CA GLY A 175 -2.84 -3.99 -18.77
C GLY A 175 -3.32 -5.15 -17.88
N MET A 176 -4.57 -5.13 -17.44
CA MET A 176 -5.17 -6.20 -16.64
C MET A 176 -6.31 -6.91 -17.37
N ASN A 177 -6.08 -7.30 -18.61
CA ASN A 177 -7.13 -7.87 -19.44
C ASN A 177 -7.07 -9.40 -19.49
N SER A 178 -7.44 -10.08 -18.44
CA SER A 178 -7.63 -11.52 -18.50
C SER A 178 -8.98 -11.92 -17.95
N ALA A 179 -9.88 -12.32 -18.83
CA ALA A 179 -11.19 -12.84 -18.45
C ALA A 179 -11.14 -14.13 -17.61
N THR A 180 -9.99 -14.79 -17.55
CA THR A 180 -9.82 -16.04 -16.81
C THR A 180 -9.27 -15.86 -15.40
N ASN A 181 -8.73 -14.67 -15.08
CA ASN A 181 -8.08 -14.39 -13.81
C ASN A 181 -8.63 -13.08 -13.23
N ILE A 182 -9.83 -13.16 -12.66
CA ILE A 182 -10.53 -12.01 -12.09
C ILE A 182 -9.82 -11.58 -10.79
N ALA A 183 -9.46 -10.30 -10.70
CA ALA A 183 -8.93 -9.72 -9.48
C ALA A 183 -10.07 -9.40 -8.48
N TYR A 184 -9.72 -9.18 -7.21
CA TYR A 184 -10.64 -8.71 -6.19
C TYR A 184 -10.18 -7.36 -5.65
N ILE A 185 -11.01 -6.32 -5.82
CA ILE A 185 -10.68 -4.95 -5.44
C ILE A 185 -11.76 -4.42 -4.52
N SER A 186 -11.40 -4.19 -3.26
CA SER A 186 -12.40 -3.80 -2.26
C SER A 186 -11.91 -2.69 -1.34
N ASN A 187 -12.85 -1.83 -0.94
CA ASN A 187 -12.54 -0.72 -0.04
C ASN A 187 -11.34 0.12 -0.51
N CYS A 188 -11.29 0.42 -1.81
CA CYS A 188 -10.21 1.18 -2.43
C CYS A 188 -10.73 2.53 -2.95
N VAL A 189 -9.80 3.48 -3.11
CA VAL A 189 -9.96 4.60 -4.03
C VAL A 189 -9.19 4.28 -5.29
N VAL A 190 -9.86 4.30 -6.43
CA VAL A 190 -9.24 4.20 -7.75
C VAL A 190 -9.48 5.53 -8.46
N TRP A 191 -8.45 6.39 -8.48
CA TRP A 191 -8.57 7.78 -8.94
C TRP A 191 -8.97 7.91 -10.40
N LYS A 192 -8.30 7.16 -11.28
CA LYS A 192 -8.61 7.12 -12.72
C LYS A 192 -9.08 5.72 -13.07
N PHE A 193 -10.24 5.36 -12.53
CA PHE A 193 -10.85 4.07 -12.78
C PHE A 193 -11.32 3.96 -14.23
N VAL A 194 -12.00 4.99 -14.75
CA VAL A 194 -12.31 5.14 -16.15
C VAL A 194 -11.51 6.31 -16.69
N CYS A 195 -10.62 6.06 -17.64
CA CYS A 195 -9.78 7.08 -18.23
C CYS A 195 -9.91 7.04 -19.76
N TYR A 196 -10.33 8.16 -20.32
CA TYR A 196 -10.35 8.36 -21.77
C TYR A 196 -9.42 9.52 -22.09
N VAL A 197 -8.30 9.23 -22.74
CA VAL A 197 -7.29 10.20 -23.15
C VAL A 197 -7.01 10.02 -24.62
N SER A 198 -7.13 11.08 -25.41
CA SER A 198 -6.73 11.13 -26.82
C SER A 198 -7.31 9.97 -27.66
N ASN A 199 -8.61 9.71 -27.54
CA ASN A 199 -9.33 8.63 -28.25
C ASN A 199 -8.91 7.19 -27.88
N THR A 200 -8.16 7.00 -26.81
CA THR A 200 -7.76 5.67 -26.34
C THR A 200 -8.45 5.32 -25.03
N TYR A 201 -9.12 4.18 -25.01
CA TYR A 201 -9.57 3.56 -23.76
C TYR A 201 -8.39 2.82 -23.13
N TYR A 202 -8.12 3.12 -21.87
CA TYR A 202 -7.33 2.20 -21.06
C TYR A 202 -8.26 1.10 -20.56
N SER A 203 -7.94 -0.13 -20.91
CA SER A 203 -8.73 -1.27 -20.51
C SER A 203 -8.69 -1.45 -19.01
N LEU A 204 -9.88 -1.58 -18.43
CA LEU A 204 -10.05 -1.84 -17.00
C LEU A 204 -9.68 -3.29 -16.68
N PRO A 205 -9.12 -3.55 -15.49
CA PRO A 205 -8.91 -4.94 -15.07
C PRO A 205 -10.26 -5.64 -14.89
N TYR A 206 -10.34 -6.89 -15.34
CA TYR A 206 -11.46 -7.73 -14.95
C TYR A 206 -11.37 -8.04 -13.46
N ALA A 207 -12.32 -7.55 -12.70
CA ALA A 207 -12.32 -7.68 -11.26
C ALA A 207 -13.72 -7.70 -10.66
N ILE A 208 -13.79 -8.19 -9.43
CA ILE A 208 -14.92 -7.95 -8.55
C ILE A 208 -14.60 -6.68 -7.77
N TYR A 209 -15.34 -5.61 -8.03
CA TYR A 209 -15.20 -4.31 -7.38
C TYR A 209 -16.27 -4.18 -6.29
N LYS A 210 -15.84 -4.05 -5.03
CA LYS A 210 -16.77 -3.94 -3.89
C LYS A 210 -16.39 -2.81 -2.94
N ASN A 211 -17.37 -1.96 -2.60
CA ASN A 211 -17.20 -0.86 -1.64
C ASN A 211 -16.08 0.11 -2.00
N ASN A 212 -15.89 0.40 -3.30
CA ASN A 212 -14.83 1.26 -3.77
C ASN A 212 -15.34 2.66 -4.11
N TYR A 213 -14.40 3.57 -4.10
CA TYR A 213 -14.49 4.88 -4.72
C TYR A 213 -13.85 4.83 -6.09
N LEU A 214 -14.65 4.98 -7.14
CA LEU A 214 -14.22 4.80 -8.52
C LEU A 214 -14.29 6.13 -9.26
N GLY A 215 -13.13 6.71 -9.56
CA GLY A 215 -13.01 8.01 -10.22
C GLY A 215 -13.27 7.89 -11.73
N ILE A 216 -14.14 8.75 -12.25
CA ILE A 216 -14.36 8.90 -13.68
C ILE A 216 -13.55 10.09 -14.15
N TYR A 217 -12.52 9.82 -14.94
CA TYR A 217 -11.66 10.84 -15.51
C TYR A 217 -12.00 11.09 -16.98
N LYS A 218 -12.16 12.34 -17.36
CA LYS A 218 -12.43 12.77 -18.72
C LYS A 218 -11.39 13.80 -19.17
N SER A 219 -10.81 13.60 -20.33
CA SER A 219 -9.86 14.54 -20.93
C SER A 219 -10.45 15.40 -22.05
N ASP A 220 -11.65 15.06 -22.55
CA ASP A 220 -12.33 15.82 -23.60
C ASP A 220 -13.85 15.88 -23.42
N ASP A 221 -14.50 16.82 -24.09
CA ASP A 221 -15.94 17.12 -23.91
C ASP A 221 -16.89 16.19 -24.69
N SER A 222 -16.37 15.20 -25.42
CA SER A 222 -17.15 14.53 -26.45
C SER A 222 -17.95 13.30 -25.99
N LYS A 223 -17.63 12.64 -24.87
CA LYS A 223 -18.30 11.40 -24.48
C LYS A 223 -19.03 11.45 -23.13
N LYS A 224 -20.33 11.14 -23.22
CA LYS A 224 -21.26 11.08 -22.09
C LYS A 224 -21.51 9.65 -21.60
N TYR A 225 -20.87 8.65 -22.19
CA TYR A 225 -21.15 7.23 -21.93
C TYR A 225 -19.86 6.49 -21.63
N PHE A 226 -19.86 5.71 -20.56
CA PHE A 226 -18.82 4.76 -20.23
C PHE A 226 -19.43 3.36 -20.19
N THR A 227 -18.81 2.42 -20.89
CA THR A 227 -19.18 1.01 -20.81
C THR A 227 -18.16 0.28 -19.97
N LEU A 228 -18.63 -0.35 -18.89
CA LEU A 228 -17.81 -1.16 -18.02
C LEU A 228 -17.70 -2.57 -18.60
N ASP A 229 -16.50 -3.11 -18.63
CA ASP A 229 -16.22 -4.38 -19.30
C ASP A 229 -16.74 -5.59 -18.50
N SER A 230 -17.19 -6.60 -19.26
CA SER A 230 -17.47 -7.93 -18.76
C SER A 230 -16.18 -8.80 -18.84
N PRO A 231 -15.93 -9.72 -17.89
CA PRO A 231 -16.82 -10.26 -16.88
C PRO A 231 -16.75 -9.62 -15.48
N SER A 232 -16.40 -8.34 -15.40
CA SER A 232 -16.31 -7.66 -14.09
C SER A 232 -17.66 -7.58 -13.37
N GLU A 233 -17.60 -7.54 -12.04
CA GLU A 233 -18.75 -7.40 -11.16
C GLU A 233 -18.59 -6.16 -10.27
N TYR A 234 -19.67 -5.42 -10.04
CA TYR A 234 -19.65 -4.15 -9.32
C TYR A 234 -20.70 -4.13 -8.21
N TYR A 235 -20.26 -4.04 -6.95
CA TYR A 235 -21.14 -4.08 -5.77
C TYR A 235 -20.88 -2.88 -4.87
N ASN A 236 -21.92 -2.10 -4.58
CA ASN A 236 -21.91 -1.02 -3.60
C ASN A 236 -20.71 -0.04 -3.78
N ASN A 237 -20.40 0.31 -5.02
CA ASN A 237 -19.35 1.28 -5.31
C ASN A 237 -19.93 2.68 -5.47
N VAL A 238 -19.10 3.69 -5.22
CA VAL A 238 -19.41 5.09 -5.48
C VAL A 238 -18.60 5.58 -6.68
N PHE A 239 -19.28 5.94 -7.76
CA PHE A 239 -18.68 6.53 -8.95
C PHE A 239 -18.66 8.04 -8.82
N CYS A 240 -17.48 8.64 -8.93
CA CYS A 240 -17.26 10.06 -8.72
C CYS A 240 -16.46 10.72 -9.84
N PRO A 241 -16.62 12.04 -10.06
CA PRO A 241 -15.72 12.77 -10.94
C PRO A 241 -14.33 12.81 -10.35
N SER A 242 -13.31 12.53 -11.17
CA SER A 242 -11.92 12.75 -10.84
C SER A 242 -11.31 13.77 -11.79
N TYR A 243 -10.80 14.89 -11.28
CA TYR A 243 -10.26 15.98 -12.09
C TYR A 243 -8.75 16.14 -11.94
N MET A 244 -8.09 16.36 -13.08
CA MET A 244 -6.85 17.14 -13.07
C MET A 244 -7.21 18.62 -13.22
N LYS A 245 -6.72 19.44 -12.32
CA LYS A 245 -7.02 20.85 -12.09
C LYS A 245 -6.68 21.83 -13.25
N ARG A 246 -6.51 21.36 -14.48
CA ARG A 246 -5.91 22.22 -15.50
C ARG A 246 -6.85 23.02 -16.40
N ASP A 247 -8.08 22.55 -16.64
CA ASP A 247 -8.86 23.15 -17.73
C ASP A 247 -10.34 23.50 -17.41
N TYR A 248 -10.77 23.42 -16.14
CA TYR A 248 -12.19 23.65 -15.79
C TYR A 248 -12.36 24.49 -14.51
N GLU A 249 -11.67 25.63 -14.44
CA GLU A 249 -11.85 26.54 -13.29
C GLU A 249 -13.26 27.13 -13.21
N ASP A 250 -14.05 27.12 -14.31
CA ASP A 250 -15.34 27.73 -14.41
C ASP A 250 -16.56 26.80 -14.54
N SER A 251 -16.36 25.48 -14.64
CA SER A 251 -17.48 24.54 -14.73
C SER A 251 -17.63 23.72 -13.44
N ASP A 252 -18.87 23.64 -12.96
CA ASP A 252 -19.21 22.79 -11.82
C ASP A 252 -18.90 21.32 -12.15
N PRO A 253 -17.91 20.70 -11.48
CA PRO A 253 -17.56 19.31 -11.72
C PRO A 253 -18.72 18.35 -11.46
N TYR A 254 -19.67 18.73 -10.63
CA TYR A 254 -20.83 17.91 -10.29
C TYR A 254 -21.84 17.80 -11.43
N SER A 255 -21.95 18.82 -12.27
CA SER A 255 -22.81 18.76 -13.46
C SER A 255 -22.35 17.68 -14.44
N PHE A 256 -21.06 17.33 -14.44
CA PHE A 256 -20.50 16.31 -15.30
C PHE A 256 -21.01 14.89 -14.96
N ILE A 257 -21.08 14.51 -13.68
CA ILE A 257 -21.62 13.18 -13.31
C ILE A 257 -23.10 13.05 -13.56
N GLU A 258 -23.87 14.12 -13.44
CA GLU A 258 -25.29 14.07 -13.78
C GLU A 258 -25.52 13.68 -15.24
N TYR A 259 -24.60 14.04 -16.13
CA TYR A 259 -24.68 13.74 -17.57
C TYR A 259 -23.97 12.45 -17.99
N VAL A 260 -23.18 11.81 -17.10
CA VAL A 260 -22.48 10.58 -17.44
C VAL A 260 -23.40 9.39 -17.22
N THR A 261 -23.62 8.63 -18.29
CA THR A 261 -24.28 7.34 -18.22
C THR A 261 -23.24 6.23 -18.10
N ILE A 262 -23.32 5.44 -17.03
CA ILE A 262 -22.52 4.25 -16.82
C ILE A 262 -23.32 3.07 -17.36
N ASN A 263 -22.84 2.50 -18.45
CA ASN A 263 -23.40 1.30 -19.05
C ASN A 263 -22.59 0.09 -18.56
N TYR A 264 -23.28 -0.91 -18.06
CA TYR A 264 -22.65 -2.17 -17.69
C TYR A 264 -22.64 -3.09 -18.91
N GLY A 265 -21.46 -3.61 -19.27
CA GLY A 265 -21.31 -4.54 -20.37
C GLY A 265 -22.14 -5.83 -20.17
N SER A 266 -22.37 -6.57 -21.25
CA SER A 266 -23.09 -7.85 -21.17
C SER A 266 -22.36 -8.80 -20.25
N GLY A 267 -23.03 -9.29 -19.20
CA GLY A 267 -22.45 -10.16 -18.17
C GLY A 267 -21.80 -9.45 -16.99
N CYS A 268 -21.79 -8.11 -16.96
CA CYS A 268 -21.43 -7.37 -15.75
C CYS A 268 -22.58 -7.44 -14.74
N ALA A 269 -22.28 -7.86 -13.51
CA ALA A 269 -23.22 -7.69 -12.41
C ALA A 269 -23.17 -6.24 -11.90
N ASN A 270 -24.34 -5.63 -11.76
CA ASN A 270 -24.52 -4.28 -11.25
C ASN A 270 -25.45 -4.31 -10.06
N ASN A 271 -24.90 -4.24 -8.86
CA ASN A 271 -25.67 -4.26 -7.62
C ASN A 271 -25.31 -3.05 -6.76
N ASP A 272 -26.35 -2.23 -6.50
CA ASP A 272 -26.31 -1.16 -5.49
C ASP A 272 -25.20 -0.12 -5.66
N ASN A 273 -24.74 0.12 -6.90
CA ASN A 273 -23.76 1.16 -7.16
C ASN A 273 -24.48 2.53 -7.24
N ILE A 274 -23.85 3.55 -6.68
CA ILE A 274 -24.39 4.91 -6.67
C ILE A 274 -23.43 5.90 -7.34
N LYS A 275 -23.98 7.04 -7.75
CA LYS A 275 -23.19 8.19 -8.18
C LYS A 275 -22.90 9.07 -6.95
N GLY A 276 -21.62 9.40 -6.77
CA GLY A 276 -21.17 10.32 -5.74
C GLY A 276 -20.85 11.69 -6.32
N ASN A 277 -20.98 12.71 -5.51
CA ASN A 277 -20.71 14.10 -5.86
C ASN A 277 -19.57 14.72 -5.03
N GLN A 278 -18.69 13.89 -4.49
CA GLN A 278 -17.61 14.34 -3.62
C GLN A 278 -16.34 14.60 -4.42
N LYS A 279 -15.59 15.63 -4.02
CA LYS A 279 -14.29 15.96 -4.59
C LYS A 279 -13.24 14.99 -4.10
N PHE A 280 -12.45 14.45 -5.04
CA PHE A 280 -11.16 13.86 -4.70
C PHE A 280 -10.13 14.98 -4.60
N GLU A 281 -9.75 15.38 -3.42
CA GLU A 281 -8.50 16.12 -3.25
C GLU A 281 -7.35 15.13 -3.27
N LYS A 282 -6.23 15.50 -3.93
CA LYS A 282 -5.02 14.70 -4.18
C LYS A 282 -4.70 13.67 -3.08
N LEU A 283 -5.07 12.41 -3.33
CA LEU A 283 -4.94 11.30 -2.41
C LEU A 283 -3.58 10.61 -2.47
N LEU A 284 -2.68 11.03 -3.39
CA LEU A 284 -1.43 10.32 -3.64
C LEU A 284 -0.27 10.73 -2.72
N GLU A 285 -0.38 11.86 -2.02
CA GLU A 285 0.67 12.35 -1.14
C GLU A 285 0.41 12.04 0.34
N GLN A 286 -0.83 11.83 0.70
CA GLN A 286 -1.27 11.33 2.01
C GLN A 286 -2.55 10.52 1.79
N PRO A 287 -2.80 9.42 2.52
CA PRO A 287 -4.13 8.83 2.56
C PRO A 287 -5.06 9.91 3.10
N ALA A 288 -5.77 10.60 2.21
CA ALA A 288 -6.67 11.65 2.62
C ALA A 288 -7.72 11.02 3.50
N HIS A 289 -7.81 11.49 4.73
CA HIS A 289 -9.02 11.32 5.50
C HIS A 289 -10.13 12.02 4.70
N PRO A 290 -11.08 11.31 4.12
CA PRO A 290 -12.26 11.98 3.62
C PRO A 290 -12.89 12.64 4.83
N ILE A 291 -13.01 13.95 4.81
CA ILE A 291 -13.65 14.74 5.88
C ILE A 291 -15.07 14.22 6.13
N ASP A 292 -15.69 13.68 5.07
CA ASP A 292 -16.94 12.93 5.11
C ASP A 292 -16.73 11.63 4.33
N ALA A 293 -16.49 10.54 5.05
CA ALA A 293 -16.35 9.23 4.42
C ALA A 293 -17.64 8.90 3.64
N PRO A 294 -17.58 8.66 2.31
CA PRO A 294 -18.77 8.39 1.54
C PRO A 294 -19.39 7.07 2.00
N LEU A 295 -20.70 7.07 2.05
CA LEU A 295 -21.49 5.87 2.31
C LEU A 295 -21.94 5.27 0.99
N GLY A 296 -21.84 3.98 0.86
CA GLY A 296 -22.45 3.22 -0.20
C GLY A 296 -23.99 3.20 -0.06
N SER A 297 -24.66 2.57 -1.00
CA SER A 297 -26.13 2.43 -0.99
C SER A 297 -26.67 1.64 0.20
N ASP A 298 -25.86 0.79 0.79
CA ASP A 298 -26.17 0.02 2.00
C ASP A 298 -25.82 0.76 3.31
N GLY A 299 -25.36 2.01 3.22
CA GLY A 299 -24.98 2.83 4.36
C GLY A 299 -23.61 2.47 4.95
N THR A 300 -22.84 1.57 4.36
CA THR A 300 -21.48 1.26 4.81
C THR A 300 -20.46 2.27 4.27
N VAL A 301 -19.37 2.48 5.01
CA VAL A 301 -18.25 3.31 4.56
C VAL A 301 -17.56 2.63 3.38
N VAL A 302 -17.42 3.34 2.26
CA VAL A 302 -16.66 2.89 1.09
C VAL A 302 -15.27 3.51 1.07
N GLY A 303 -14.36 2.93 0.27
CA GLY A 303 -12.97 3.39 0.18
C GLY A 303 -12.07 2.89 1.31
N PRO A 304 -10.84 3.41 1.43
CA PRO A 304 -9.77 2.83 2.25
C PRO A 304 -10.09 2.70 3.73
N TYR A 305 -10.97 3.55 4.24
CA TYR A 305 -11.37 3.53 5.66
C TYR A 305 -12.56 2.63 5.96
N GLY A 306 -13.16 2.01 4.94
CA GLY A 306 -14.22 1.00 5.11
C GLY A 306 -13.66 -0.39 5.42
N GLY A 307 -14.54 -1.31 5.76
CA GLY A 307 -14.14 -2.70 6.07
C GLY A 307 -13.21 -2.78 7.28
N THR A 308 -12.00 -3.34 7.10
CA THR A 308 -10.98 -3.42 8.16
C THR A 308 -10.27 -2.09 8.43
N GLY A 309 -10.53 -1.09 7.59
CA GLY A 309 -9.94 0.24 7.68
C GLY A 309 -8.49 0.32 7.21
N PHE A 310 -8.03 1.57 7.06
CA PHE A 310 -6.65 1.91 6.73
C PHE A 310 -5.91 2.34 8.00
N SER A 311 -4.69 1.87 8.18
CA SER A 311 -3.79 2.35 9.23
C SER A 311 -2.45 2.74 8.64
N GLU A 312 -1.96 3.92 8.99
CA GLU A 312 -0.64 4.42 8.59
C GLU A 312 0.50 3.73 9.34
N TYR A 313 0.17 3.07 10.42
CA TYR A 313 1.15 2.47 11.31
C TYR A 313 1.21 0.96 11.16
N PRO A 314 2.42 0.38 11.08
CA PRO A 314 2.56 -1.07 11.12
C PRO A 314 2.04 -1.63 12.46
N ALA A 315 1.63 -2.91 12.45
CA ALA A 315 1.11 -3.58 13.64
C ALA A 315 2.18 -3.92 14.70
N ILE A 316 3.42 -3.46 14.53
CA ILE A 316 4.51 -3.64 15.48
C ILE A 316 4.46 -2.58 16.59
N PRO A 317 4.83 -2.94 17.84
CA PRO A 317 4.97 -1.96 18.91
C PRO A 317 6.01 -0.89 18.56
N ARG A 318 5.65 0.38 18.75
CA ARG A 318 6.54 1.53 18.53
C ARG A 318 6.62 2.39 19.79
N ILE A 319 7.78 2.99 20.00
CA ILE A 319 7.96 3.97 21.07
C ILE A 319 7.39 5.30 20.56
N ILE A 320 6.32 5.78 21.21
CA ILE A 320 5.68 7.07 20.86
C ILE A 320 6.17 8.22 21.74
N SER A 321 6.75 7.94 22.88
CA SER A 321 7.44 8.93 23.70
C SER A 321 8.50 8.29 24.57
N LYS A 322 9.59 9.00 24.80
CA LYS A 322 10.63 8.65 25.77
C LYS A 322 11.04 9.89 26.53
N SER A 323 11.29 9.72 27.83
CA SER A 323 11.91 10.72 28.68
C SER A 323 13.01 10.02 29.47
N ILE A 324 14.21 10.56 29.40
CA ILE A 324 15.40 10.06 30.11
C ILE A 324 15.95 11.23 30.88
N ASP A 325 16.08 11.11 32.20
CA ASP A 325 16.67 12.15 33.02
C ASP A 325 18.14 12.35 32.64
N SER A 326 18.56 13.59 32.50
CA SER A 326 19.95 13.95 32.15
C SER A 326 20.94 13.66 33.26
N ASN A 327 20.47 13.49 34.48
CA ASN A 327 21.31 13.24 35.66
C ASN A 327 20.77 12.04 36.43
N SER A 328 21.66 11.31 37.07
CA SER A 328 21.28 10.28 38.05
C SER A 328 20.74 10.95 39.35
N ASN A 329 19.79 10.27 40.00
CA ASN A 329 19.32 10.67 41.34
C ASN A 329 20.39 10.40 42.40
N ALA A 330 20.10 10.74 43.64
CA ALA A 330 21.02 10.55 44.77
C ALA A 330 21.45 9.09 45.00
N GLU A 331 20.71 8.13 44.44
CA GLU A 331 20.99 6.70 44.48
C GLU A 331 21.78 6.20 43.25
N GLY A 332 22.21 7.10 42.35
CA GLY A 332 22.90 6.76 41.15
C GLY A 332 22.01 6.18 40.03
N LYS A 333 20.68 6.30 40.15
CA LYS A 333 19.71 5.80 39.18
C LYS A 333 19.26 6.90 38.22
N ILE A 334 19.05 6.56 36.94
CA ILE A 334 18.44 7.44 35.93
C ILE A 334 17.00 7.00 35.75
N ASN A 335 16.04 7.93 35.83
CA ASN A 335 14.66 7.63 35.50
C ASN A 335 14.49 7.58 33.97
N VAL A 336 13.88 6.50 33.52
CA VAL A 336 13.55 6.30 32.11
C VAL A 336 12.06 6.02 32.01
N LYS A 337 11.34 6.85 31.26
CA LYS A 337 9.92 6.63 30.94
C LYS A 337 9.79 6.39 29.44
N ILE A 338 9.24 5.26 29.06
CA ILE A 338 8.97 4.89 27.66
C ILE A 338 7.48 4.58 27.53
N THR A 339 6.85 5.21 26.55
CA THR A 339 5.46 4.88 26.18
C THR A 339 5.52 4.13 24.84
N VAL A 340 4.91 2.95 24.82
CA VAL A 340 4.83 2.09 23.61
C VAL A 340 3.38 1.98 23.19
N LYS A 341 3.11 2.11 21.89
CA LYS A 341 1.81 1.89 21.28
C LYS A 341 1.94 0.79 20.23
N ALA A 342 1.00 -0.14 20.22
CA ALA A 342 0.78 -1.08 19.14
C ALA A 342 -0.63 -0.87 18.60
N GLU A 343 -0.80 -0.90 17.29
CA GLU A 343 -2.10 -0.90 16.63
C GLU A 343 -2.43 -2.33 16.20
N GLN A 344 -3.68 -2.73 16.41
CA GLN A 344 -4.17 -4.08 16.06
C GLN A 344 -4.66 -4.12 14.62
#